data_4d810d95bf1b65eaed098353b2fea816
#
_entry.id   4d810d95bf1b65eaed098353b2fea816
#
_cell.length_a   1.000
_cell.length_b   1.000
_cell.length_c   1.000
_cell.angle_alpha   90.00
_cell.angle_beta   90.00
_cell.angle_gamma   90.00
#
_symmetry.space_group_name_H-M   'P 1'
#
loop_
_entity.id
_entity.type
_entity.pdbx_description
1 polymer ?
#
loop_
_entity_poly.entity_id
_entity_poly.type
_entity_poly.pdbx_seq_one_letter_code
_entity_poly.pdbx_strand_id
1 'polypeptide(L)'
;MAKANLVDRVGELKEQGLSFSKIGELLNMSKDQVQKFHKRYAEGIPEDLLPAQKKASKTPPFVGIDIAYFDIETTFSNWRRMLCGSIADSLGNVITLSHDTHPGKNWQDDSVLVKAYCEELDKYDVIVGWNSKLFDVPVLNSRMLYHGFKPYNPRMHLDLMYKATGSSIAIGRKSLDNVSKYFGVQNKKTPLDPRTWDDADHGDRAAYEKIIEHCEADVLVLRDVYAKLKPMVHILHR
;
A
#
# COMPACT_ATOMS: atom_id res chain seq x y z
N MET A 1 22.38 -2.47 2.34
CA MET A 1 23.09 -1.28 2.89
C MET A 1 22.18 -0.64 3.90
N ALA A 2 22.64 -0.39 5.13
CA ALA A 2 21.84 0.28 6.15
C ALA A 2 21.42 1.67 5.64
N LYS A 3 20.13 2.02 5.75
CA LYS A 3 19.62 3.38 5.46
C LYS A 3 20.40 4.35 6.37
N ALA A 4 21.16 5.28 5.81
CA ALA A 4 21.83 6.32 6.59
C ALA A 4 20.75 7.08 7.36
N ASN A 5 20.94 7.19 8.67
CA ASN A 5 20.07 7.95 9.57
C ASN A 5 19.96 9.40 9.07
N LEU A 6 18.78 9.97 9.04
CA LEU A 6 18.53 11.31 8.53
C LEU A 6 19.27 12.39 9.36
N VAL A 7 19.46 12.14 10.66
CA VAL A 7 20.26 13.00 11.56
C VAL A 7 21.71 13.05 11.09
N ASP A 8 22.30 11.87 10.84
CA ASP A 8 23.68 11.75 10.35
C ASP A 8 23.84 12.39 8.97
N ARG A 9 22.84 12.18 8.09
CA ARG A 9 22.87 12.76 6.75
C ARG A 9 22.83 14.29 6.75
N VAL A 10 22.03 14.89 7.63
CA VAL A 10 22.01 16.35 7.82
C VAL A 10 23.35 16.85 8.39
N GLY A 11 23.93 16.12 9.32
CA GLY A 11 25.24 16.43 9.89
C GLY A 11 26.34 16.42 8.83
N GLU A 12 26.46 15.33 8.06
CA GLU A 12 27.42 15.19 6.97
C GLU A 12 27.33 16.32 5.93
N LEU A 13 26.10 16.66 5.50
CA LEU A 13 25.88 17.73 4.52
C LEU A 13 26.26 19.09 5.09
N LYS A 14 26.08 19.28 6.39
CA LYS A 14 26.49 20.52 7.07
C LYS A 14 28.01 20.62 7.20
N GLU A 15 28.69 19.53 7.50
CA GLU A 15 30.17 19.44 7.54
C GLU A 15 30.79 19.69 6.16
N GLN A 16 30.09 19.35 5.09
CA GLN A 16 30.47 19.70 3.71
C GLN A 16 30.26 21.19 3.37
N GLY A 17 29.83 22.02 4.33
CA GLY A 17 29.68 23.44 4.16
C GLY A 17 28.36 23.91 3.55
N LEU A 18 27.38 23.03 3.35
CA LEU A 18 26.10 23.44 2.78
C LEU A 18 25.30 24.31 3.75
N SER A 19 24.57 25.30 3.22
CA SER A 19 23.64 26.09 4.02
C SER A 19 22.41 25.26 4.42
N PHE A 20 21.77 25.57 5.55
CA PHE A 20 20.55 24.88 6.00
C PHE A 20 19.43 24.94 4.97
N SER A 21 19.33 26.04 4.21
CA SER A 21 18.35 26.15 3.13
C SER A 21 18.65 25.17 1.99
N LYS A 22 19.95 25.04 1.62
CA LYS A 22 20.36 24.11 0.55
C LYS A 22 20.20 22.64 0.96
N ILE A 23 20.48 22.33 2.21
CA ILE A 23 20.22 20.99 2.78
C ILE A 23 18.70 20.72 2.79
N GLY A 24 17.88 21.72 3.13
CA GLY A 24 16.44 21.61 3.07
C GLY A 24 15.91 21.31 1.67
N GLU A 25 16.43 21.98 0.64
CA GLU A 25 16.11 21.69 -0.75
C GLU A 25 16.49 20.24 -1.14
N LEU A 26 17.71 19.82 -0.80
CA LEU A 26 18.22 18.46 -1.13
C LEU A 26 17.45 17.33 -0.44
N LEU A 27 17.06 17.55 0.81
CA LEU A 27 16.37 16.55 1.63
C LEU A 27 14.85 16.76 1.67
N ASN A 28 14.35 17.74 0.94
CA ASN A 28 12.95 18.15 0.92
C ASN A 28 12.40 18.48 2.32
N MET A 29 13.16 19.25 3.06
CA MET A 29 12.87 19.64 4.44
C MET A 29 12.82 21.18 4.57
N SER A 30 12.04 21.69 5.54
CA SER A 30 12.14 23.11 5.88
C SER A 30 13.48 23.43 6.56
N LYS A 31 13.94 24.68 6.44
CA LYS A 31 15.14 25.15 7.11
C LYS A 31 15.12 24.87 8.63
N ASP A 32 13.98 25.07 9.27
CA ASP A 32 13.79 24.84 10.72
C ASP A 32 13.92 23.35 11.08
N GLN A 33 13.43 22.46 10.20
CA GLN A 33 13.62 21.03 10.38
C GLN A 33 15.09 20.65 10.28
N VAL A 34 15.79 21.14 9.26
CA VAL A 34 17.23 20.89 9.07
C VAL A 34 18.03 21.38 10.29
N GLN A 35 17.73 22.57 10.82
CA GLN A 35 18.39 23.09 12.01
C GLN A 35 18.17 22.22 13.24
N LYS A 36 16.94 21.68 13.42
CA LYS A 36 16.64 20.75 14.53
C LYS A 36 17.42 19.44 14.39
N PHE A 37 17.50 18.88 13.19
CA PHE A 37 18.26 17.66 12.94
C PHE A 37 19.76 17.89 13.12
N HIS A 38 20.30 19.01 12.64
CA HIS A 38 21.70 19.37 12.86
C HIS A 38 22.04 19.56 14.34
N LYS A 39 21.16 20.20 15.12
CA LYS A 39 21.34 20.30 16.57
C LYS A 39 21.45 18.95 17.24
N ARG A 40 20.60 17.98 16.84
CA ARG A 40 20.62 16.60 17.36
C ARG A 40 21.89 15.86 16.97
N TYR A 41 22.34 16.04 15.74
CA TYR A 41 23.62 15.50 15.29
C TYR A 41 24.78 16.01 16.19
N ALA A 42 24.82 17.31 16.44
CA ALA A 42 25.80 17.92 17.30
C ALA A 42 25.70 17.47 18.77
N GLU A 43 24.51 17.11 19.24
CA GLU A 43 24.25 16.59 20.61
C GLU A 43 24.42 15.06 20.70
N GLY A 44 24.69 14.37 19.59
CA GLY A 44 24.85 12.90 19.55
C GLY A 44 23.60 12.11 19.93
N ILE A 45 22.40 12.65 19.71
CA ILE A 45 21.13 12.02 20.09
C ILE A 45 20.67 11.09 18.95
N PRO A 46 20.59 9.77 19.16
CA PRO A 46 20.08 8.83 18.17
C PRO A 46 18.60 9.08 17.80
N GLU A 47 18.23 8.75 16.56
CA GLU A 47 16.89 9.01 16.02
C GLU A 47 15.78 8.18 16.70
N ASP A 48 16.09 7.00 17.21
CA ASP A 48 15.19 6.08 17.90
C ASP A 48 14.72 6.55 19.29
N LEU A 49 15.37 7.57 19.87
CA LEU A 49 14.98 8.18 21.15
C LEU A 49 14.01 9.36 21.01
N LEU A 50 13.36 9.53 19.86
CA LEU A 50 12.47 10.64 19.62
C LEU A 50 11.03 10.35 20.10
N PRO A 51 10.42 11.26 20.89
CA PRO A 51 8.99 11.18 21.14
C PRO A 51 8.23 11.37 19.81
N ALA A 52 7.22 10.54 19.58
CA ALA A 52 6.38 10.58 18.38
C ALA A 52 5.91 12.02 18.09
N GLN A 53 6.37 12.60 17.00
CA GLN A 53 6.00 13.97 16.62
C GLN A 53 4.53 14.04 16.17
N LYS A 54 3.68 14.60 17.01
CA LYS A 54 2.39 15.13 16.60
C LYS A 54 2.64 16.51 15.97
N LYS A 55 2.75 16.60 14.63
CA LYS A 55 2.30 17.71 13.80
C LYS A 55 2.67 17.46 12.33
N ALA A 56 1.64 17.56 11.46
CA ALA A 56 1.75 17.43 10.02
C ALA A 56 2.88 18.29 9.44
N SER A 57 3.90 17.66 8.86
CA SER A 57 4.90 18.32 8.03
C SER A 57 4.27 18.63 6.66
N LYS A 58 4.57 19.80 6.12
CA LYS A 58 4.24 20.19 4.73
C LYS A 58 5.15 19.51 3.71
N THR A 59 5.66 18.31 4.00
CA THR A 59 6.47 17.52 3.09
C THR A 59 5.56 16.96 2.02
N PRO A 60 5.92 17.02 0.74
CA PRO A 60 5.16 16.28 -0.26
C PRO A 60 5.10 14.82 0.18
N PRO A 61 3.91 14.22 0.21
CA PRO A 61 3.78 12.87 0.72
C PRO A 61 4.59 11.92 -0.15
N PHE A 62 5.33 11.04 0.50
CA PHE A 62 5.88 9.84 -0.11
C PHE A 62 7.10 9.96 -1.04
N VAL A 63 8.01 10.92 -0.84
CA VAL A 63 9.34 10.88 -1.48
C VAL A 63 10.25 9.94 -0.69
N GLY A 64 10.70 8.86 -1.31
CA GLY A 64 11.57 7.85 -0.69
C GLY A 64 10.84 6.83 0.20
N ILE A 65 9.49 6.76 0.10
CA ILE A 65 8.65 5.79 0.82
C ILE A 65 8.25 4.66 -0.14
N ASP A 66 8.39 3.41 0.30
CA ASP A 66 7.98 2.25 -0.47
C ASP A 66 6.45 2.06 -0.36
N ILE A 67 5.77 2.10 -1.50
CA ILE A 67 4.30 2.02 -1.58
C ILE A 67 3.92 0.70 -2.25
N ALA A 68 3.02 -0.05 -1.58
CA ALA A 68 2.32 -1.19 -2.16
C ALA A 68 0.91 -0.79 -2.61
N TYR A 69 0.58 -1.03 -3.87
CA TYR A 69 -0.80 -1.04 -4.36
C TYR A 69 -1.29 -2.46 -4.30
N PHE A 70 -2.31 -2.73 -3.49
CA PHE A 70 -2.69 -4.09 -3.14
C PHE A 70 -4.17 -4.36 -3.35
N ASP A 71 -4.47 -5.61 -3.65
CA ASP A 71 -5.82 -6.14 -3.83
C ASP A 71 -5.83 -7.62 -3.47
N ILE A 72 -6.97 -8.16 -3.02
CA ILE A 72 -7.16 -9.57 -2.75
C ILE A 72 -8.43 -10.09 -3.41
N GLU A 73 -8.38 -11.33 -3.87
CA GLU A 73 -9.54 -12.05 -4.35
C GLU A 73 -9.94 -13.14 -3.35
N THR A 74 -11.24 -13.25 -3.11
CA THR A 74 -11.80 -14.18 -2.12
C THR A 74 -12.96 -14.97 -2.68
N THR A 75 -13.25 -16.12 -2.06
CA THR A 75 -14.49 -16.83 -2.33
C THR A 75 -15.71 -15.98 -1.93
N PHE A 76 -16.85 -16.20 -2.59
CA PHE A 76 -18.13 -15.59 -2.19
C PHE A 76 -18.79 -16.26 -0.99
N SER A 77 -18.22 -17.34 -0.49
CA SER A 77 -18.72 -18.03 0.69
C SER A 77 -18.75 -17.12 1.92
N ASN A 78 -19.54 -17.48 2.93
CA ASN A 78 -19.62 -16.75 4.21
C ASN A 78 -18.27 -16.60 4.92
N TRP A 79 -17.30 -17.46 4.59
CA TRP A 79 -15.97 -17.51 5.22
C TRP A 79 -14.93 -16.65 4.48
N ARG A 80 -15.22 -16.16 3.28
CA ARG A 80 -14.34 -15.29 2.46
C ARG A 80 -12.89 -15.78 2.46
N ARG A 81 -12.68 -17.04 2.06
CA ARG A 81 -11.34 -17.61 1.96
C ARG A 81 -10.56 -16.88 0.87
N MET A 82 -9.31 -16.55 1.14
CA MET A 82 -8.45 -15.90 0.16
C MET A 82 -8.09 -16.87 -0.97
N LEU A 83 -8.28 -16.44 -2.21
CA LEU A 83 -7.89 -17.17 -3.42
C LEU A 83 -6.48 -16.75 -3.89
N CYS A 84 -6.26 -15.46 -4.01
CA CYS A 84 -4.96 -14.87 -4.31
C CYS A 84 -4.91 -13.43 -3.81
N GLY A 85 -3.74 -12.82 -3.85
CA GLY A 85 -3.57 -11.40 -3.65
C GLY A 85 -2.37 -10.88 -4.43
N SER A 86 -2.54 -9.72 -5.05
CA SER A 86 -1.53 -9.06 -5.85
C SER A 86 -1.05 -7.76 -5.20
N ILE A 87 0.20 -7.44 -5.43
CA ILE A 87 0.86 -6.22 -4.95
C ILE A 87 1.64 -5.63 -6.12
N ALA A 88 1.37 -4.38 -6.49
CA ALA A 88 2.21 -3.63 -7.40
C ALA A 88 3.07 -2.63 -6.62
N ASP A 89 4.32 -2.48 -7.00
CA ASP A 89 5.16 -1.38 -6.52
C ASP A 89 4.95 -0.08 -7.32
N SER A 90 5.63 0.98 -6.94
CA SER A 90 5.55 2.28 -7.64
C SER A 90 6.08 2.24 -9.09
N LEU A 91 6.91 1.26 -9.43
CA LEU A 91 7.44 1.07 -10.79
C LEU A 91 6.49 0.24 -11.65
N GLY A 92 5.56 -0.49 -11.03
CA GLY A 92 4.61 -1.37 -11.71
C GLY A 92 5.06 -2.82 -11.80
N ASN A 93 6.09 -3.20 -11.03
CA ASN A 93 6.38 -4.62 -10.84
C ASN A 93 5.26 -5.23 -10.00
N VAL A 94 4.72 -6.35 -10.44
CA VAL A 94 3.63 -7.06 -9.75
C VAL A 94 4.16 -8.34 -9.13
N ILE A 95 3.79 -8.58 -7.89
CA ILE A 95 3.99 -9.84 -7.17
C ILE A 95 2.62 -10.38 -6.83
N THR A 96 2.34 -11.63 -7.21
CA THR A 96 1.09 -12.31 -6.86
C THR A 96 1.38 -13.52 -6.00
N LEU A 97 0.72 -13.55 -4.84
CA LEU A 97 0.70 -14.71 -3.95
C LEU A 97 -0.62 -15.47 -4.17
N SER A 98 -0.52 -16.78 -4.31
CA SER A 98 -1.62 -17.64 -4.68
C SER A 98 -1.48 -19.02 -4.02
N HIS A 99 -2.50 -19.87 -4.10
CA HIS A 99 -2.39 -21.25 -3.63
C HIS A 99 -1.30 -22.06 -4.34
N ASP A 100 -0.88 -21.65 -5.54
CA ASP A 100 0.22 -22.31 -6.27
C ASP A 100 1.58 -21.97 -5.70
N THR A 101 1.76 -20.72 -5.31
CA THR A 101 3.03 -20.23 -4.74
C THR A 101 3.11 -20.45 -3.23
N HIS A 102 1.96 -20.48 -2.54
CA HIS A 102 1.83 -20.59 -1.09
C HIS A 102 0.74 -21.61 -0.71
N PRO A 103 0.96 -22.91 -1.03
CA PRO A 103 -0.04 -23.93 -0.79
C PRO A 103 -0.24 -24.19 0.70
N GLY A 104 -1.50 -24.28 1.13
CA GLY A 104 -1.89 -24.82 2.41
C GLY A 104 -1.90 -26.35 2.41
N LYS A 105 -2.50 -26.96 3.45
CA LYS A 105 -2.64 -28.43 3.53
C LYS A 105 -3.51 -29.01 2.42
N ASN A 106 -4.43 -28.24 1.94
CA ASN A 106 -5.33 -28.57 0.82
C ASN A 106 -5.84 -27.27 0.19
N TRP A 107 -6.64 -27.38 -0.89
CA TRP A 107 -7.21 -26.23 -1.61
C TRP A 107 -8.07 -25.30 -0.75
N GLN A 108 -8.65 -25.81 0.35
CA GLN A 108 -9.49 -25.03 1.25
C GLN A 108 -8.70 -24.33 2.36
N ASP A 109 -7.40 -24.58 2.47
CA ASP A 109 -6.53 -24.04 3.52
C ASP A 109 -5.72 -22.85 2.96
N ASP A 110 -6.13 -21.64 3.27
CA ASP A 110 -5.45 -20.40 2.89
C ASP A 110 -4.47 -19.87 3.98
N SER A 111 -4.18 -20.67 5.01
CA SER A 111 -3.37 -20.22 6.15
C SER A 111 -1.98 -19.72 5.76
N VAL A 112 -1.29 -20.47 4.88
CA VAL A 112 0.05 -20.12 4.39
C VAL A 112 0.00 -18.87 3.53
N LEU A 113 -1.00 -18.81 2.62
CA LEU A 113 -1.20 -17.71 1.70
C LEU A 113 -1.47 -16.38 2.43
N VAL A 114 -2.46 -16.38 3.33
CA VAL A 114 -2.85 -15.17 4.08
C VAL A 114 -1.69 -14.64 4.92
N LYS A 115 -0.97 -15.54 5.61
CA LYS A 115 0.17 -15.17 6.42
C LYS A 115 1.29 -14.57 5.57
N ALA A 116 1.68 -15.23 4.49
CA ALA A 116 2.72 -14.76 3.58
C ALA A 116 2.34 -13.42 2.93
N TYR A 117 1.08 -13.23 2.57
CA TYR A 117 0.60 -11.98 1.98
C TYR A 117 0.71 -10.80 2.96
N CYS A 118 0.32 -11.00 4.22
CA CYS A 118 0.47 -9.97 5.25
C CYS A 118 1.95 -9.65 5.52
N GLU A 119 2.83 -10.67 5.54
CA GLU A 119 4.28 -10.50 5.70
C GLU A 119 4.89 -9.76 4.49
N GLU A 120 4.36 -9.97 3.28
CA GLU A 120 4.79 -9.25 2.08
C GLU A 120 4.39 -7.77 2.16
N LEU A 121 3.14 -7.47 2.55
CA LEU A 121 2.66 -6.11 2.75
C LEU A 121 3.45 -5.34 3.83
N ASP A 122 3.95 -6.02 4.86
CA ASP A 122 4.75 -5.41 5.94
C ASP A 122 6.12 -4.89 5.48
N LYS A 123 6.57 -5.27 4.28
CA LYS A 123 7.83 -4.76 3.70
C LYS A 123 7.71 -3.32 3.21
N TYR A 124 6.48 -2.83 3.00
CA TYR A 124 6.20 -1.50 2.50
C TYR A 124 5.86 -0.51 3.62
N ASP A 125 6.20 0.76 3.41
CA ASP A 125 5.90 1.82 4.37
C ASP A 125 4.41 2.20 4.33
N VAL A 126 3.82 2.16 3.13
CA VAL A 126 2.41 2.51 2.89
C VAL A 126 1.75 1.45 2.03
N ILE A 127 0.58 1.01 2.44
CA ILE A 127 -0.30 0.21 1.59
C ILE A 127 -1.44 1.07 1.05
N VAL A 128 -1.74 0.93 -0.23
CA VAL A 128 -2.81 1.64 -0.93
C VAL A 128 -3.77 0.60 -1.50
N GLY A 129 -5.04 0.69 -1.14
CA GLY A 129 -6.09 -0.19 -1.63
C GLY A 129 -7.33 0.57 -2.10
N TRP A 130 -8.31 -0.16 -2.62
CA TRP A 130 -9.61 0.36 -3.04
C TRP A 130 -10.73 -0.27 -2.22
N ASN A 131 -11.44 0.51 -1.41
CA ASN A 131 -12.39 0.01 -0.42
C ASN A 131 -11.78 -0.95 0.62
N SER A 132 -10.47 -0.93 0.72
CA SER A 132 -9.68 -1.89 1.45
C SER A 132 -9.78 -1.76 2.99
N LYS A 133 -10.27 -0.61 3.48
CA LYS A 133 -10.61 -0.44 4.91
C LYS A 133 -11.85 -1.19 5.32
N LEU A 134 -12.78 -1.42 4.38
CA LEU A 134 -14.03 -2.13 4.64
C LEU A 134 -14.04 -3.56 4.10
N PHE A 135 -13.10 -3.92 3.23
CA PHE A 135 -13.06 -5.24 2.63
C PHE A 135 -11.73 -5.96 2.88
N ASP A 136 -10.66 -5.61 2.18
CA ASP A 136 -9.42 -6.39 2.14
C ASP A 136 -8.79 -6.58 3.54
N VAL A 137 -8.52 -5.49 4.25
CA VAL A 137 -7.89 -5.58 5.58
C VAL A 137 -8.77 -6.29 6.60
N PRO A 138 -10.09 -6.04 6.71
CA PRO A 138 -10.99 -6.84 7.53
C PRO A 138 -11.02 -8.33 7.16
N VAL A 139 -10.99 -8.69 5.87
CA VAL A 139 -10.92 -10.09 5.44
C VAL A 139 -9.61 -10.72 5.87
N LEU A 140 -8.46 -10.08 5.58
CA LEU A 140 -7.15 -10.54 6.02
C LEU A 140 -7.13 -10.77 7.54
N ASN A 141 -7.64 -9.82 8.32
CA ASN A 141 -7.70 -9.93 9.77
C ASN A 141 -8.59 -11.09 10.24
N SER A 142 -9.73 -11.28 9.59
CA SER A 142 -10.63 -12.39 9.91
C SER A 142 -9.96 -13.74 9.63
N ARG A 143 -9.25 -13.85 8.50
CA ARG A 143 -8.52 -15.07 8.13
C ARG A 143 -7.31 -15.31 9.03
N MET A 144 -6.54 -14.27 9.36
CA MET A 144 -5.42 -14.37 10.32
C MET A 144 -5.90 -14.89 11.66
N LEU A 145 -6.98 -14.33 12.22
CA LEU A 145 -7.57 -14.79 13.47
C LEU A 145 -8.11 -16.22 13.38
N TYR A 146 -8.78 -16.57 12.28
CA TYR A 146 -9.29 -17.92 12.05
C TYR A 146 -8.18 -18.97 12.12
N HIS A 147 -7.00 -18.65 11.61
CA HIS A 147 -5.82 -19.53 11.65
C HIS A 147 -4.97 -19.38 12.91
N GLY A 148 -5.39 -18.61 13.89
CA GLY A 148 -4.67 -18.42 15.16
C GLY A 148 -3.46 -17.49 15.05
N PHE A 149 -3.38 -16.68 14.00
CA PHE A 149 -2.32 -15.68 13.83
C PHE A 149 -2.71 -14.32 14.44
N LYS A 150 -1.72 -13.47 14.68
CA LYS A 150 -1.96 -12.07 15.03
C LYS A 150 -2.65 -11.34 13.87
N PRO A 151 -3.64 -10.46 14.16
CA PRO A 151 -4.22 -9.60 13.13
C PRO A 151 -3.16 -8.75 12.45
N TYR A 152 -3.32 -8.55 11.16
CA TYR A 152 -2.51 -7.64 10.37
C TYR A 152 -2.82 -6.18 10.75
N ASN A 153 -1.78 -5.41 11.01
CA ASN A 153 -1.90 -4.00 11.36
C ASN A 153 -0.92 -3.17 10.52
N PRO A 154 -1.34 -2.64 9.37
CA PRO A 154 -0.47 -1.90 8.48
C PRO A 154 0.09 -0.63 9.14
N ARG A 155 1.35 -0.29 8.86
CA ARG A 155 2.00 0.93 9.36
C ARG A 155 1.28 2.19 8.89
N MET A 156 0.98 2.26 7.60
CA MET A 156 0.16 3.30 7.01
C MET A 156 -0.75 2.70 5.93
N HIS A 157 -2.04 2.99 6.02
CA HIS A 157 -3.04 2.46 5.10
C HIS A 157 -3.87 3.60 4.48
N LEU A 158 -3.77 3.71 3.18
CA LEU A 158 -4.53 4.66 2.37
C LEU A 158 -5.60 3.91 1.57
N ASP A 159 -6.87 4.10 1.94
CA ASP A 159 -7.99 3.65 1.12
C ASP A 159 -8.35 4.74 0.11
N LEU A 160 -8.05 4.45 -1.15
CA LEU A 160 -8.14 5.44 -2.22
C LEU A 160 -9.59 5.72 -2.65
N MET A 161 -10.52 4.80 -2.43
CA MET A 161 -11.93 5.01 -2.72
C MET A 161 -12.49 6.22 -1.96
N TYR A 162 -12.18 6.34 -0.68
CA TYR A 162 -12.62 7.50 0.12
C TYR A 162 -12.02 8.81 -0.37
N LYS A 163 -10.85 8.75 -0.99
CA LYS A 163 -10.18 9.91 -1.53
C LYS A 163 -10.78 10.35 -2.87
N ALA A 164 -11.09 9.39 -3.74
CA ALA A 164 -11.70 9.65 -5.05
C ALA A 164 -13.18 10.09 -4.96
N THR A 165 -13.83 9.87 -3.83
CA THR A 165 -15.27 10.10 -3.67
C THR A 165 -15.63 10.91 -2.42
N GLY A 166 -14.67 11.62 -1.86
CA GLY A 166 -14.82 12.46 -0.68
C GLY A 166 -15.29 13.88 -1.01
N SER A 167 -15.17 14.77 -0.03
CA SER A 167 -15.63 16.18 -0.15
C SER A 167 -14.82 17.01 -1.16
N SER A 168 -13.61 16.59 -1.50
CA SER A 168 -12.71 17.33 -2.40
C SER A 168 -12.81 16.87 -3.86
N ILE A 169 -13.34 15.68 -4.11
CA ILE A 169 -13.53 15.10 -5.45
C ILE A 169 -14.86 14.38 -5.45
N ALA A 170 -15.72 14.68 -6.44
CA ALA A 170 -17.06 14.11 -6.56
C ALA A 170 -17.17 13.29 -7.85
N ILE A 171 -16.87 11.99 -7.77
CA ILE A 171 -17.13 11.05 -8.85
C ILE A 171 -18.31 10.18 -8.45
N GLY A 172 -19.34 10.12 -9.29
CA GLY A 172 -20.65 9.56 -8.93
C GLY A 172 -20.60 8.08 -8.52
N ARG A 173 -20.01 7.20 -9.32
CA ARG A 173 -19.86 5.78 -8.98
C ARG A 173 -18.50 5.51 -8.35
N LYS A 174 -18.52 4.78 -7.22
CA LYS A 174 -17.34 4.52 -6.38
C LYS A 174 -16.53 3.27 -6.77
N SER A 175 -16.86 2.60 -7.87
CA SER A 175 -16.07 1.45 -8.32
C SER A 175 -14.74 1.89 -8.92
N LEU A 176 -13.68 1.11 -8.72
CA LEU A 176 -12.37 1.35 -9.31
C LEU A 176 -12.46 1.45 -10.84
N ASP A 177 -13.25 0.59 -11.47
CA ASP A 177 -13.52 0.62 -12.92
C ASP A 177 -14.10 1.97 -13.37
N ASN A 178 -15.10 2.51 -12.68
CA ASN A 178 -15.68 3.79 -13.05
C ASN A 178 -14.70 4.96 -12.87
N VAL A 179 -13.93 4.96 -11.80
CA VAL A 179 -12.96 6.01 -11.50
C VAL A 179 -11.77 5.95 -12.48
N SER A 180 -11.32 4.76 -12.83
CA SER A 180 -10.27 4.55 -13.83
C SER A 180 -10.68 5.06 -15.21
N LYS A 181 -11.92 4.79 -15.63
CA LYS A 181 -12.50 5.33 -16.87
C LYS A 181 -12.63 6.83 -16.84
N TYR A 182 -13.09 7.39 -15.73
CA TYR A 182 -13.21 8.84 -15.55
C TYR A 182 -11.86 9.56 -15.71
N PHE A 183 -10.79 9.01 -15.16
CA PHE A 183 -9.44 9.58 -15.28
C PHE A 183 -8.71 9.19 -16.57
N GLY A 184 -9.27 8.31 -17.39
CA GLY A 184 -8.65 7.85 -18.63
C GLY A 184 -7.30 7.17 -18.39
N VAL A 185 -7.18 6.32 -17.36
CA VAL A 185 -5.95 5.58 -17.10
C VAL A 185 -5.72 4.51 -18.17
N GLN A 186 -4.45 4.13 -18.39
CA GLN A 186 -4.08 3.21 -19.48
C GLN A 186 -4.47 1.76 -19.14
N ASN A 187 -4.16 1.32 -17.92
CA ASN A 187 -4.53 -0.01 -17.46
C ASN A 187 -6.05 -0.11 -17.27
N LYS A 188 -6.61 -1.25 -17.56
CA LYS A 188 -8.06 -1.49 -17.51
C LYS A 188 -8.34 -2.73 -16.70
N LYS A 189 -9.41 -2.67 -15.92
CA LYS A 189 -9.97 -3.86 -15.27
C LYS A 189 -10.40 -4.89 -16.28
N THR A 190 -10.17 -6.15 -15.96
CA THR A 190 -10.71 -7.30 -16.71
C THR A 190 -12.08 -7.63 -16.15
N PRO A 191 -13.18 -7.46 -16.91
CA PRO A 191 -14.49 -7.88 -16.42
C PRO A 191 -14.56 -9.41 -16.36
N LEU A 192 -14.98 -9.94 -15.21
CA LEU A 192 -15.22 -11.36 -15.01
C LEU A 192 -16.69 -11.63 -14.66
N ASP A 193 -17.20 -12.77 -15.09
CA ASP A 193 -18.48 -13.29 -14.62
C ASP A 193 -18.35 -13.69 -13.14
N PRO A 194 -19.29 -13.33 -12.26
CA PRO A 194 -19.28 -13.74 -10.86
C PRO A 194 -19.14 -15.25 -10.64
N ARG A 195 -19.59 -16.07 -11.57
CA ARG A 195 -19.43 -17.54 -11.53
C ARG A 195 -17.96 -17.97 -11.56
N THR A 196 -17.07 -17.13 -12.11
CA THR A 196 -15.65 -17.46 -12.18
C THR A 196 -15.04 -17.67 -10.77
N TRP A 197 -15.51 -16.95 -9.76
CA TRP A 197 -15.07 -17.14 -8.37
C TRP A 197 -15.59 -18.44 -7.77
N ASP A 198 -16.84 -18.83 -8.08
CA ASP A 198 -17.42 -20.10 -7.63
C ASP A 198 -16.71 -21.28 -8.30
N ASP A 199 -16.46 -21.20 -9.61
CA ASP A 199 -15.74 -22.23 -10.37
C ASP A 199 -14.32 -22.42 -9.83
N ALA A 200 -13.62 -21.32 -9.55
CA ALA A 200 -12.28 -21.35 -8.95
C ALA A 200 -12.29 -21.94 -7.53
N ASP A 201 -13.30 -21.62 -6.70
CA ASP A 201 -13.46 -22.19 -5.36
C ASP A 201 -13.64 -23.71 -5.42
N HIS A 202 -14.31 -24.22 -6.46
CA HIS A 202 -14.48 -25.66 -6.73
C HIS A 202 -13.29 -26.31 -7.44
N GLY A 203 -12.22 -25.58 -7.69
CA GLY A 203 -10.97 -26.12 -8.23
C GLY A 203 -10.83 -26.03 -9.75
N ASP A 204 -11.70 -25.29 -10.45
CA ASP A 204 -11.50 -25.01 -11.88
C ASP A 204 -10.25 -24.17 -12.07
N ARG A 205 -9.25 -24.78 -12.69
CA ARG A 205 -7.92 -24.18 -12.88
C ARG A 205 -7.96 -22.96 -13.81
N ALA A 206 -8.75 -23.04 -14.89
CA ALA A 206 -8.84 -21.94 -15.84
C ALA A 206 -9.59 -20.74 -15.26
N ALA A 207 -10.59 -20.99 -14.41
CA ALA A 207 -11.25 -19.93 -13.65
C ALA A 207 -10.30 -19.27 -12.66
N TYR A 208 -9.50 -20.06 -11.97
CA TYR A 208 -8.52 -19.56 -10.99
C TYR A 208 -7.43 -18.68 -11.64
N GLU A 209 -6.90 -19.07 -12.78
CA GLU A 209 -5.94 -18.28 -13.55
C GLU A 209 -6.51 -16.92 -13.96
N LYS A 210 -7.78 -16.88 -14.40
CA LYS A 210 -8.47 -15.62 -14.71
C LYS A 210 -8.63 -14.71 -13.51
N ILE A 211 -8.84 -15.27 -12.31
CA ILE A 211 -8.91 -14.49 -11.07
C ILE A 211 -7.55 -13.88 -10.73
N ILE A 212 -6.45 -14.62 -10.90
CA ILE A 212 -5.10 -14.10 -10.74
C ILE A 212 -4.86 -12.94 -11.70
N GLU A 213 -5.11 -13.11 -12.98
CA GLU A 213 -4.97 -12.05 -13.99
C GLU A 213 -5.82 -10.81 -13.66
N HIS A 214 -7.02 -11.02 -13.11
CA HIS A 214 -7.91 -9.94 -12.67
C HIS A 214 -7.31 -9.14 -11.51
N CYS A 215 -6.84 -9.84 -10.47
CA CYS A 215 -6.20 -9.24 -9.32
C CYS A 215 -4.94 -8.43 -9.70
N GLU A 216 -4.12 -8.97 -10.61
CA GLU A 216 -2.93 -8.28 -11.14
C GLU A 216 -3.29 -7.01 -11.93
N ALA A 217 -4.34 -7.08 -12.74
CA ALA A 217 -4.82 -5.91 -13.48
C ALA A 217 -5.34 -4.82 -12.53
N ASP A 218 -6.04 -5.20 -11.46
CA ASP A 218 -6.63 -4.26 -10.50
C ASP A 218 -5.56 -3.47 -9.74
N VAL A 219 -4.45 -4.07 -9.32
CA VAL A 219 -3.38 -3.34 -8.63
C VAL A 219 -2.65 -2.36 -9.56
N LEU A 220 -2.54 -2.67 -10.86
CA LEU A 220 -1.98 -1.75 -11.85
C LEU A 220 -2.94 -0.58 -12.13
N VAL A 221 -4.24 -0.85 -12.24
CA VAL A 221 -5.27 0.20 -12.35
C VAL A 221 -5.26 1.09 -11.12
N LEU A 222 -5.20 0.51 -9.93
CA LEU A 222 -5.14 1.23 -8.66
C LEU A 222 -3.94 2.16 -8.58
N ARG A 223 -2.76 1.69 -9.00
CA ARG A 223 -1.54 2.51 -9.09
C ARG A 223 -1.73 3.70 -10.03
N ASP A 224 -2.30 3.49 -11.19
CA ASP A 224 -2.53 4.55 -12.18
C ASP A 224 -3.55 5.59 -11.67
N VAL A 225 -4.61 5.13 -11.00
CA VAL A 225 -5.59 6.01 -10.34
C VAL A 225 -4.92 6.81 -9.21
N TYR A 226 -4.06 6.17 -8.40
CA TYR A 226 -3.28 6.88 -7.39
C TYR A 226 -2.41 7.97 -8.01
N ALA A 227 -1.75 7.72 -9.13
CA ALA A 227 -0.92 8.72 -9.81
C ALA A 227 -1.74 9.97 -10.21
N LYS A 228 -3.01 9.81 -10.61
CA LYS A 228 -3.94 10.92 -10.87
C LYS A 228 -4.35 11.67 -9.60
N LEU A 229 -4.56 10.95 -8.50
CA LEU A 229 -5.00 11.50 -7.22
C LEU A 229 -3.85 12.01 -6.34
N LYS A 230 -2.60 11.66 -6.65
CA LYS A 230 -1.41 12.02 -5.86
C LYS A 230 -1.33 13.50 -5.48
N PRO A 231 -1.64 14.48 -6.37
CA PRO A 231 -1.63 15.89 -6.02
C PRO A 231 -2.62 16.25 -4.90
N MET A 232 -3.66 15.43 -4.69
CA MET A 232 -4.71 15.65 -3.69
C MET A 232 -4.49 14.88 -2.39
N VAL A 233 -3.56 13.93 -2.35
CA VAL A 233 -3.35 13.04 -1.19
C VAL A 233 -2.96 13.82 0.06
N HIS A 234 -2.14 14.87 -0.05
CA HIS A 234 -1.74 15.72 1.07
C HIS A 234 -2.89 16.56 1.66
N ILE A 235 -3.91 16.92 0.85
CA ILE A 235 -5.11 17.64 1.27
C ILE A 235 -6.03 16.70 2.05
N LEU A 236 -5.95 15.42 1.75
CA LEU A 236 -6.86 14.38 2.22
C LEU A 236 -6.49 13.82 3.60
N HIS A 237 -5.38 14.25 4.19
CA HIS A 237 -4.92 13.86 5.54
C HIS A 237 -5.17 14.94 6.61
N ARG A 238 -6.01 15.95 6.30
CA ARG A 238 -6.47 16.96 7.26
C ARG A 238 -7.77 16.55 7.95
#